data_3acaa37da25803b9db9b59603d699014
#
_entry.id   3acaa37da25803b9db9b59603d699014
#
_cell.length_a   1.000
_cell.length_b   1.000
_cell.length_c   1.000
_cell.angle_alpha   90.00
_cell.angle_beta   90.00
_cell.angle_gamma   90.00
#
_symmetry.space_group_name_H-M   'P 1'
#
loop_
_entity.id
_entity.type
_entity.pdbx_description
1 polymer ?
#
loop_
_entity_poly.entity_id
_entity_poly.type
_entity_poly.pdbx_seq_one_letter_code
_entity_poly.pdbx_strand_id
1 'polypeptide(L)'
;MAPYRGIIKENAGGTAVYQRKLEKDIRCPLEYGMEIFGGKWNSRIICVLATLGTLRYSELRREMGNITDAVLASTLKGLIANEIVGRRSYDEIPPRVEYFLTEKGTSIVPILQNICQWAGMFYKDESDMPMIQCQKCDHR
;
A
#
# COMPACT_ATOMS: atom_id res chain seq x y z
N MET A 1 4.03 23.92 -8.52
CA MET A 1 4.13 22.72 -7.68
C MET A 1 5.31 22.91 -6.74
N ALA A 2 5.06 22.95 -5.45
CA ALA A 2 6.12 23.15 -4.47
C ALA A 2 6.99 21.88 -4.42
N PRO A 3 8.32 21.99 -4.57
CA PRO A 3 9.17 20.83 -4.39
C PRO A 3 9.06 20.37 -2.94
N TYR A 4 8.95 19.09 -2.77
CA TYR A 4 9.04 18.48 -1.44
C TYR A 4 10.42 18.81 -0.88
N ARG A 5 10.44 19.57 0.20
CA ARG A 5 11.67 19.84 0.92
C ARG A 5 11.70 18.97 2.16
N GLY A 6 12.60 18.02 2.18
CA GLY A 6 12.93 17.32 3.40
C GLY A 6 13.32 18.33 4.48
N ILE A 7 12.69 18.23 5.63
CA ILE A 7 13.00 19.12 6.75
C ILE A 7 14.03 18.43 7.64
N ILE A 8 15.23 19.00 7.70
CA ILE A 8 16.21 18.58 8.69
C ILE A 8 15.74 19.18 10.02
N LYS A 9 15.26 18.34 10.92
CA LYS A 9 14.91 18.78 12.27
C LYS A 9 16.13 18.78 13.15
N GLU A 10 16.58 19.97 13.53
CA GLU A 10 17.58 20.11 14.53
C GLU A 10 16.93 20.09 15.91
N ASN A 11 17.49 19.32 16.82
CA ASN A 11 17.08 19.36 18.21
C ASN A 11 17.55 20.66 18.86
N ALA A 12 16.77 21.14 19.82
CA ALA A 12 16.99 22.38 20.56
C ALA A 12 18.33 22.47 21.34
N GLY A 13 19.19 21.47 21.26
CA GLY A 13 20.48 21.44 21.90
C GLY A 13 21.68 21.47 20.95
N GLY A 14 21.46 21.73 19.66
CA GLY A 14 22.58 21.87 18.70
C GLY A 14 23.38 20.61 18.40
N THR A 15 23.00 19.48 18.95
CA THR A 15 23.56 18.19 18.56
C THR A 15 22.74 17.60 17.44
N ALA A 16 23.38 17.44 16.28
CA ALA A 16 22.77 16.69 15.18
C ALA A 16 22.54 15.26 15.68
N VAL A 17 21.31 14.96 16.08
CA VAL A 17 20.93 13.58 16.33
C VAL A 17 20.70 12.96 14.96
N TYR A 18 21.50 11.97 14.63
CA TYR A 18 21.29 11.19 13.43
C TYR A 18 19.92 10.54 13.52
N GLN A 19 18.98 11.08 12.80
CA GLN A 19 17.68 10.47 12.65
C GLN A 19 17.68 9.73 11.33
N ARG A 20 17.78 8.42 11.43
CA ARG A 20 17.84 7.54 10.30
C ARG A 20 16.59 7.69 9.44
N LYS A 21 16.76 8.10 8.21
CA LYS A 21 15.72 8.05 7.16
C LYS A 21 14.42 8.75 7.51
N LEU A 22 14.48 9.81 8.26
CA LEU A 22 13.26 10.52 8.57
C LEU A 22 12.66 11.16 7.36
N GLU A 23 13.50 11.47 6.40
CA GLU A 23 13.06 12.14 5.21
C GLU A 23 13.61 11.44 4.00
N LYS A 24 12.69 10.89 3.23
CA LYS A 24 13.04 10.32 1.95
C LYS A 24 13.34 11.45 0.99
N ASP A 25 14.42 11.31 0.24
CA ASP A 25 14.78 12.26 -0.80
C ASP A 25 13.82 12.10 -1.99
N ILE A 26 12.63 12.65 -1.84
CA ILE A 26 11.61 12.64 -2.89
C ILE A 26 11.72 13.92 -3.69
N ARG A 27 12.03 13.80 -4.96
CA ARG A 27 12.34 14.95 -5.83
C ARG A 27 11.25 15.26 -6.85
N CYS A 28 10.29 14.34 -7.06
CA CYS A 28 9.21 14.57 -8.02
C CYS A 28 7.98 13.76 -7.65
N PRO A 29 6.81 14.10 -8.21
CA PRO A 29 5.57 13.35 -7.93
C PRO A 29 5.65 11.87 -8.23
N LEU A 30 6.40 11.47 -9.26
CA LEU A 30 6.58 10.05 -9.57
C LEU A 30 7.23 9.31 -8.41
N GLU A 31 8.28 9.88 -7.84
CA GLU A 31 8.97 9.27 -6.69
C GLU A 31 8.06 9.17 -5.48
N TYR A 32 7.23 10.18 -5.24
CA TYR A 32 6.20 10.14 -4.21
C TYR A 32 5.24 8.96 -4.42
N GLY A 33 4.74 8.81 -5.63
CA GLY A 33 3.85 7.71 -5.97
C GLY A 33 4.50 6.35 -5.79
N MET A 34 5.74 6.21 -6.22
CA MET A 34 6.48 4.95 -6.07
C MET A 34 6.71 4.57 -4.60
N GLU A 35 6.83 5.55 -3.71
CA GLU A 35 6.89 5.27 -2.28
C GLU A 35 5.58 4.69 -1.74
N ILE A 36 4.45 5.10 -2.30
CA ILE A 36 3.14 4.66 -1.85
C ILE A 36 2.85 3.23 -2.33
N PHE A 37 3.05 2.94 -3.60
CA PHE A 37 2.68 1.65 -4.16
C PHE A 37 3.87 0.80 -4.62
N GLY A 38 5.08 1.30 -4.46
CA GLY A 38 6.27 0.51 -4.71
C GLY A 38 6.43 -0.58 -3.65
N GLY A 39 7.21 -1.58 -3.98
CA GLY A 39 7.37 -2.73 -3.12
C GLY A 39 6.24 -3.75 -3.28
N LYS A 40 6.55 -4.95 -2.86
CA LYS A 40 5.74 -6.13 -3.10
C LYS A 40 4.38 -6.09 -2.39
N TRP A 41 4.34 -5.67 -1.14
CA TRP A 41 3.16 -5.83 -0.31
C TRP A 41 2.14 -4.71 -0.47
N ASN A 42 2.59 -3.47 -0.72
CA ASN A 42 1.69 -2.32 -0.87
C ASN A 42 0.73 -2.52 -2.04
N SER A 43 1.26 -2.81 -3.22
CA SER A 43 0.44 -3.02 -4.41
C SER A 43 -0.47 -4.24 -4.27
N ARG A 44 0.00 -5.30 -3.62
CA ARG A 44 -0.81 -6.51 -3.38
C ARG A 44 -2.03 -6.20 -2.52
N ILE A 45 -1.85 -5.46 -1.42
CA ILE A 45 -2.97 -5.07 -0.55
C ILE A 45 -3.96 -4.19 -1.29
N ILE A 46 -3.46 -3.20 -2.03
CA ILE A 46 -4.31 -2.31 -2.81
C ILE A 46 -5.15 -3.11 -3.82
N CYS A 47 -4.53 -4.03 -4.53
CA CYS A 47 -5.23 -4.86 -5.52
C CYS A 47 -6.28 -5.78 -4.86
N VAL A 48 -5.95 -6.37 -3.73
CA VAL A 48 -6.91 -7.22 -3.01
C VAL A 48 -8.12 -6.41 -2.56
N LEU A 49 -7.91 -5.26 -1.95
CA LEU A 49 -9.02 -4.41 -1.49
C LEU A 49 -9.82 -3.82 -2.66
N ALA A 50 -9.17 -3.52 -3.77
CA ALA A 50 -9.86 -3.05 -4.97
C ALA A 50 -10.79 -4.12 -5.54
N THR A 51 -10.35 -5.37 -5.53
CA THR A 51 -11.09 -6.48 -6.13
C THR A 51 -12.18 -7.03 -5.21
N LEU A 52 -11.87 -7.20 -3.93
CA LEU A 52 -12.77 -7.86 -2.99
C LEU A 52 -13.56 -6.89 -2.10
N GLY A 53 -13.19 -5.61 -2.10
CA GLY A 53 -13.85 -4.61 -1.28
C GLY A 53 -13.35 -4.61 0.16
N THR A 54 -14.18 -4.14 1.07
CA THR A 54 -13.86 -4.04 2.49
C THR A 54 -13.64 -5.41 3.10
N LEU A 55 -12.52 -5.60 3.79
CA LEU A 55 -12.17 -6.88 4.41
C LEU A 55 -11.77 -6.69 5.88
N ARG A 56 -12.04 -7.72 6.68
CA ARG A 56 -11.49 -7.83 8.03
C ARG A 56 -10.00 -8.23 7.94
N TYR A 57 -9.27 -8.00 9.02
CA TYR A 57 -7.85 -8.34 9.07
C TYR A 57 -7.57 -9.81 8.71
N SER A 58 -8.34 -10.72 9.31
CA SER A 58 -8.18 -12.16 9.06
C SER A 58 -8.48 -12.55 7.61
N GLU A 59 -9.47 -11.91 7.00
CA GLU A 59 -9.82 -12.13 5.61
C GLU A 59 -8.72 -11.61 4.68
N LEU A 60 -8.22 -10.39 4.96
CA LEU A 60 -7.13 -9.80 4.20
C LEU A 60 -5.87 -10.64 4.30
N ARG A 61 -5.52 -11.10 5.51
CA ARG A 61 -4.36 -11.95 5.73
C ARG A 61 -4.45 -13.25 4.92
N ARG A 62 -5.62 -13.86 4.90
CA ARG A 62 -5.86 -15.08 4.14
C ARG A 62 -5.67 -14.85 2.64
N GLU A 63 -6.20 -13.75 2.11
CA GLU A 63 -6.06 -13.42 0.69
C GLU A 63 -4.63 -13.06 0.30
N MET A 64 -3.86 -12.51 1.23
CA MET A 64 -2.45 -12.18 0.99
C MET A 64 -1.55 -13.41 0.95
N GLY A 65 -1.97 -14.51 1.55
CA GLY A 65 -1.22 -15.77 1.55
C GLY A 65 0.03 -15.74 2.41
N ASN A 66 1.16 -15.66 1.78
CA ASN A 66 2.49 -15.81 2.39
C ASN A 66 3.01 -14.56 3.10
N ILE A 67 2.20 -13.89 3.87
CA ILE A 67 2.61 -12.69 4.61
C ILE A 67 2.65 -12.99 6.11
N THR A 68 3.66 -12.48 6.80
CA THR A 68 3.68 -12.56 8.28
C THR A 68 2.79 -11.49 8.88
N ASP A 69 2.32 -11.72 10.10
CA ASP A 69 1.51 -10.72 10.81
C ASP A 69 2.25 -9.40 11.00
N ALA A 70 3.55 -9.47 11.30
CA ALA A 70 4.37 -8.27 11.48
C ALA A 70 4.44 -7.44 10.20
N VAL A 71 4.64 -8.08 9.06
CA VAL A 71 4.73 -7.40 7.76
C VAL A 71 3.37 -6.84 7.35
N LEU A 72 2.30 -7.61 7.53
CA LEU A 72 0.95 -7.13 7.20
C LEU A 72 0.57 -5.91 8.05
N ALA A 73 0.79 -5.99 9.35
CA ALA A 73 0.50 -4.87 10.27
C ALA A 73 1.30 -3.62 9.91
N SER A 74 2.60 -3.78 9.65
CA SER A 74 3.49 -2.69 9.26
C SER A 74 3.07 -2.06 7.92
N THR A 75 2.74 -2.90 6.95
CA THR A 75 2.32 -2.43 5.62
C THR A 75 0.99 -1.67 5.70
N LEU A 76 0.01 -2.20 6.44
CA LEU A 76 -1.27 -1.52 6.65
C LEU A 76 -1.08 -0.19 7.36
N LYS A 77 -0.21 -0.15 8.37
CA LYS A 77 0.08 1.09 9.08
C LYS A 77 0.63 2.17 8.14
N GLY A 78 1.52 1.79 7.23
CA GLY A 78 2.08 2.71 6.23
C GLY A 78 1.02 3.19 5.24
N LEU A 79 0.18 2.29 4.75
CA LEU A 79 -0.90 2.64 3.82
C LEU A 79 -1.96 3.53 4.47
N ILE A 80 -2.24 3.31 5.75
CA ILE A 80 -3.16 4.17 6.52
C ILE A 80 -2.54 5.55 6.72
N ALA A 81 -1.26 5.62 7.06
CA ALA A 81 -0.55 6.89 7.23
C ALA A 81 -0.54 7.72 5.94
N ASN A 82 -0.48 7.07 4.78
CA ASN A 82 -0.56 7.72 3.47
C ASN A 82 -2.00 7.94 2.98
N GLU A 83 -2.99 7.63 3.81
CA GLU A 83 -4.41 7.79 3.50
C GLU A 83 -4.88 6.96 2.29
N ILE A 84 -4.19 5.89 1.99
CA ILE A 84 -4.56 4.95 0.92
C ILE A 84 -5.59 3.95 1.41
N VAL A 85 -5.42 3.47 2.63
CA VAL A 85 -6.29 2.52 3.29
C VAL A 85 -6.94 3.18 4.50
N GLY A 86 -8.23 2.96 4.66
CA GLY A 86 -8.97 3.34 5.84
C GLY A 86 -9.18 2.15 6.75
N ARG A 87 -9.32 2.43 8.04
CA ARG A 87 -9.57 1.43 9.08
C ARG A 87 -10.82 1.84 9.85
N ARG A 88 -11.75 0.93 9.99
CA ARG A 88 -12.99 1.16 10.75
C ARG A 88 -13.13 0.11 11.84
N SER A 89 -13.20 0.57 13.08
CA SER A 89 -13.48 -0.28 14.24
C SER A 89 -14.96 -0.20 14.59
N TYR A 90 -15.53 -1.35 14.92
CA TYR A 90 -16.90 -1.45 15.40
C TYR A 90 -16.87 -1.86 16.86
N ASP A 91 -17.69 -1.17 17.67
CA ASP A 91 -17.84 -1.48 19.09
C ASP A 91 -18.79 -2.68 19.25
N GLU A 92 -18.22 -3.85 19.00
CA GLU A 92 -18.90 -5.13 19.06
C GLU A 92 -18.13 -6.10 19.94
N ILE A 93 -18.76 -7.18 20.34
CA ILE A 93 -18.12 -8.29 21.07
C ILE A 93 -18.31 -9.58 20.25
N PRO A 94 -17.25 -10.16 19.68
CA PRO A 94 -15.85 -9.68 19.66
C PRO A 94 -15.69 -8.44 18.79
N PRO A 95 -14.65 -7.61 19.04
CA PRO A 95 -14.45 -6.39 18.27
C PRO A 95 -14.16 -6.70 16.80
N ARG A 96 -14.76 -5.90 15.92
CA ARG A 96 -14.60 -6.03 14.47
C ARG A 96 -13.82 -4.84 13.93
N VAL A 97 -12.79 -5.11 13.14
CA VAL A 97 -12.01 -4.09 12.45
C VAL A 97 -12.03 -4.41 10.96
N GLU A 98 -12.36 -3.43 10.15
CA GLU A 98 -12.40 -3.55 8.71
C GLU A 98 -11.42 -2.58 8.06
N TYR A 99 -10.87 -3.01 6.92
CA TYR A 99 -9.95 -2.24 6.08
C TYR A 99 -10.56 -2.05 4.70
N PHE A 100 -10.39 -0.87 4.15
CA PHE A 100 -10.97 -0.51 2.85
C PHE A 100 -10.09 0.52 2.15
N LEU A 101 -10.22 0.63 0.84
CA LEU A 101 -9.56 1.70 0.09
C LEU A 101 -10.31 3.01 0.32
N THR A 102 -9.54 4.07 0.60
CA THR A 102 -10.06 5.43 0.64
C THR A 102 -10.31 5.93 -0.79
N GLU A 103 -10.85 7.13 -0.92
CA GLU A 103 -10.97 7.78 -2.22
C GLU A 103 -9.60 7.93 -2.89
N LYS A 104 -8.58 8.35 -2.14
CA LYS A 104 -7.20 8.44 -2.61
C LYS A 104 -6.68 7.07 -3.05
N GLY A 105 -6.93 6.02 -2.25
CA GLY A 105 -6.53 4.66 -2.58
C GLY A 105 -7.22 4.13 -3.83
N THR A 106 -8.50 4.39 -3.97
CA THR A 106 -9.26 3.99 -5.17
C THR A 106 -8.71 4.67 -6.43
N SER A 107 -8.25 5.91 -6.33
CA SER A 107 -7.69 6.64 -7.47
C SER A 107 -6.40 6.06 -8.01
N ILE A 108 -5.69 5.25 -7.21
CA ILE A 108 -4.46 4.57 -7.64
C ILE A 108 -4.77 3.35 -8.53
N VAL A 109 -5.92 2.74 -8.38
CA VAL A 109 -6.26 1.47 -9.03
C VAL A 109 -6.10 1.52 -10.56
N PRO A 110 -6.63 2.53 -11.28
CA PRO A 110 -6.41 2.62 -12.73
C PRO A 110 -4.94 2.74 -13.11
N ILE A 111 -4.13 3.39 -12.28
CA ILE A 111 -2.69 3.54 -12.52
C ILE A 111 -2.00 2.17 -12.42
N LEU A 112 -2.34 1.39 -11.40
CA LEU A 112 -1.80 0.03 -11.24
C LEU A 112 -2.25 -0.88 -12.38
N GLN A 113 -3.49 -0.75 -12.83
CA GLN A 113 -3.99 -1.49 -13.97
C GLN A 113 -3.23 -1.15 -15.25
N ASN A 114 -2.90 0.11 -15.47
CA ASN A 114 -2.08 0.54 -16.60
C ASN A 114 -0.68 -0.06 -16.54
N ILE A 115 -0.09 -0.12 -15.35
CA ILE A 115 1.20 -0.79 -15.17
C ILE A 115 1.09 -2.28 -15.51
N CYS A 116 0.02 -2.94 -15.06
CA CYS A 116 -0.23 -4.35 -15.38
C CYS A 116 -0.35 -4.59 -16.88
N GLN A 117 -1.08 -3.73 -17.58
CA GLN A 117 -1.24 -3.83 -19.03
C GLN A 117 0.09 -3.67 -19.76
N TRP A 118 0.87 -2.67 -19.36
CA TRP A 118 2.19 -2.46 -19.94
C TRP A 118 3.14 -3.62 -19.65
N ALA A 119 3.22 -4.02 -18.39
CA ALA A 119 4.13 -5.07 -17.96
C ALA A 119 3.73 -6.44 -18.54
N GLY A 120 2.44 -6.68 -18.72
CA GLY A 120 1.93 -7.93 -19.28
C GLY A 120 2.35 -8.19 -20.73
N MET A 121 2.80 -7.17 -21.43
CA MET A 121 3.38 -7.36 -22.77
C MET A 121 4.74 -8.05 -22.74
N PHE A 122 5.43 -7.98 -21.63
CA PHE A 122 6.80 -8.47 -21.48
C PHE A 122 6.91 -9.61 -20.47
N TYR A 123 6.04 -9.65 -19.49
CA TYR A 123 6.01 -10.66 -18.44
C TYR A 123 4.84 -11.59 -18.64
N LYS A 124 5.14 -12.88 -18.76
CA LYS A 124 4.12 -13.93 -18.74
C LYS A 124 4.23 -14.65 -17.41
N ASP A 125 3.11 -14.74 -16.73
CA ASP A 125 3.04 -15.51 -15.51
C ASP A 125 3.19 -17.00 -15.85
N GLU A 126 4.32 -17.58 -15.48
CA GLU A 126 4.60 -19.00 -15.65
C GLU A 126 4.11 -19.83 -14.47
N SER A 127 3.59 -19.17 -13.44
CA SER A 127 3.05 -19.89 -12.28
C SER A 127 1.71 -20.53 -12.63
N ASP A 128 1.55 -21.77 -12.22
CA ASP A 128 0.28 -22.49 -12.39
C ASP A 128 -0.84 -21.92 -11.50
N MET A 129 -0.49 -21.03 -10.59
CA MET A 129 -1.43 -20.43 -9.62
C MET A 129 -1.24 -18.93 -9.56
N PRO A 130 -1.82 -18.17 -10.51
CA PRO A 130 -1.84 -16.71 -10.41
C PRO A 130 -2.60 -16.28 -9.15
N MET A 131 -2.23 -15.12 -8.61
CA MET A 131 -2.91 -14.59 -7.43
C MET A 131 -4.41 -14.44 -7.71
N ILE A 132 -5.24 -14.80 -6.74
CA ILE A 132 -6.69 -14.84 -6.90
C ILE A 132 -7.25 -13.47 -7.33
N GLN A 133 -6.74 -12.40 -6.73
CA GLN A 133 -7.15 -11.05 -7.11
C GLN A 133 -6.81 -10.71 -8.56
N CYS A 134 -5.74 -11.28 -9.10
CA CYS A 134 -5.37 -11.07 -10.51
C CYS A 134 -6.32 -11.80 -11.46
N GLN A 135 -6.87 -12.93 -11.05
CA GLN A 135 -7.87 -13.66 -11.83
C GLN A 135 -9.18 -12.89 -11.96
N LYS A 136 -9.52 -12.10 -10.96
CA LYS A 136 -10.77 -11.34 -10.89
C LYS A 136 -10.61 -9.88 -11.36
N CYS A 137 -9.41 -9.46 -11.70
CA CYS A 137 -9.13 -8.09 -12.05
C CYS A 137 -9.41 -7.81 -13.52
N ASP A 138 -10.00 -6.65 -13.81
CA ASP A 138 -10.42 -6.27 -15.16
C ASP A 138 -9.29 -5.83 -16.08
N HIS A 139 -8.05 -5.84 -15.61
CA HIS A 139 -6.90 -5.39 -16.40
C HIS A 139 -6.47 -6.38 -17.48
N ARG A 140 -7.01 -7.57 -17.47
CA ARG A 140 -6.69 -8.61 -18.43
C ARG A 140 -7.33 -8.36 -19.79
#